data_31b264ac75a7695dc57ccc6f8349fa97
#
_entry.id   31b264ac75a7695dc57ccc6f8349fa97
#
_cell.length_a   1.000
_cell.length_b   1.000
_cell.length_c   1.000
_cell.angle_alpha   90.00
_cell.angle_beta   90.00
_cell.angle_gamma   90.00
#
_symmetry.space_group_name_H-M   'P 1'
#
loop_
_entity.id
_entity.type
_entity.pdbx_description
1 polymer ?
#
loop_
_entity_poly.entity_id
_entity_poly.type
_entity_poly.pdbx_seq_one_letter_code
_entity_poly.pdbx_strand_id
1 'polypeptide(L)'
;MFRGAVRGDLPQILKIYAHARAAMKESGNPTQWGDNFPPQELLEEDIDSNRLFLYVVNGQIEAVFAFILGADPTYAAIEDGQWLDDTLPYGTVHHLASAGKHKGVGKAVLDWSMEHCQSLRADTHADNKIMQHLLEKNGFTRCGVIHVRDGSPRFAYQKLAPTQPLEA
;
A
#
# COMPACT_ATOMS: atom_id res chain seq x y z
N MET A 1 2.18 -4.47 -16.66
CA MET A 1 0.72 -4.35 -16.82
C MET A 1 0.03 -4.48 -15.47
N PHE A 2 -0.90 -3.61 -15.19
CA PHE A 2 -1.72 -3.68 -13.97
C PHE A 2 -3.09 -4.23 -14.32
N ARG A 3 -3.62 -5.10 -13.49
CA ARG A 3 -4.99 -5.62 -13.61
C ARG A 3 -5.60 -5.93 -12.26
N GLY A 4 -6.92 -5.99 -12.21
CA GLY A 4 -7.62 -6.50 -11.03
C GLY A 4 -7.34 -7.97 -10.80
N ALA A 5 -7.24 -8.37 -9.54
CA ALA A 5 -7.11 -9.77 -9.16
C ALA A 5 -8.46 -10.48 -9.32
N VAL A 6 -8.40 -11.75 -9.68
CA VAL A 6 -9.56 -12.66 -9.71
C VAL A 6 -9.32 -13.83 -8.77
N ARG A 7 -10.39 -14.56 -8.42
CA ARG A 7 -10.31 -15.69 -7.48
C ARG A 7 -9.29 -16.76 -7.90
N GLY A 8 -9.11 -16.95 -9.20
CA GLY A 8 -8.12 -17.89 -9.75
C GLY A 8 -6.67 -17.50 -9.45
N ASP A 9 -6.40 -16.25 -9.10
CA ASP A 9 -5.06 -15.77 -8.72
C ASP A 9 -4.69 -16.10 -7.27
N LEU A 10 -5.63 -16.48 -6.42
CA LEU A 10 -5.42 -16.67 -4.98
C LEU A 10 -4.22 -17.55 -4.62
N PRO A 11 -4.02 -18.72 -5.25
CA PRO A 11 -2.85 -19.54 -4.89
C PRO A 11 -1.51 -18.80 -5.03
N GLN A 12 -1.35 -18.02 -6.10
CA GLN A 12 -0.12 -17.24 -6.32
C GLN A 12 -0.05 -16.03 -5.39
N ILE A 13 -1.16 -15.36 -5.14
CA ILE A 13 -1.26 -14.24 -4.20
C ILE A 13 -0.84 -14.67 -2.81
N LEU A 14 -1.34 -15.81 -2.33
CA LEU A 14 -0.99 -16.33 -1.01
C LEU A 14 0.50 -16.66 -0.89
N LYS A 15 1.12 -17.18 -1.95
CA LYS A 15 2.57 -17.41 -1.99
C LYS A 15 3.37 -16.12 -1.90
N ILE A 16 2.94 -15.06 -2.60
CA ILE A 16 3.60 -13.76 -2.57
C ILE A 16 3.53 -13.16 -1.16
N TYR A 17 2.38 -13.23 -0.50
CA TYR A 17 2.25 -12.74 0.87
C TYR A 17 3.08 -13.56 1.87
N ALA A 18 3.13 -14.87 1.71
CA ALA A 18 3.99 -15.71 2.56
C ALA A 18 5.48 -15.33 2.41
N HIS A 19 5.92 -15.12 1.16
CA HIS A 19 7.28 -14.64 0.88
C HIS A 19 7.54 -13.27 1.50
N ALA A 20 6.59 -12.35 1.36
CA ALA A 20 6.70 -11.01 1.92
C ALA A 20 6.79 -11.02 3.45
N ARG A 21 5.98 -11.85 4.13
CA ARG A 21 6.06 -12.00 5.59
C ARG A 21 7.41 -12.51 6.05
N ALA A 22 7.98 -13.50 5.35
CA ALA A 22 9.30 -14.02 5.66
C ALA A 22 10.37 -12.93 5.48
N ALA A 23 10.32 -12.18 4.39
CA ALA A 23 11.24 -11.07 4.13
C ALA A 23 11.11 -9.96 5.17
N MET A 24 9.90 -9.64 5.62
CA MET A 24 9.67 -8.66 6.68
C MET A 24 10.32 -9.07 7.99
N LYS A 25 10.22 -10.33 8.39
CA LYS A 25 10.86 -10.85 9.59
C LYS A 25 12.38 -10.76 9.51
N GLU A 26 12.96 -11.15 8.38
CA GLU A 26 14.42 -11.06 8.15
C GLU A 26 14.94 -9.63 8.19
N SER A 27 14.14 -8.67 7.73
CA SER A 27 14.53 -7.25 7.70
C SER A 27 14.27 -6.51 9.00
N GLY A 28 13.83 -7.19 10.07
CA GLY A 28 13.61 -6.58 11.38
C GLY A 28 12.20 -6.04 11.60
N ASN A 29 11.22 -6.49 10.82
CA ASN A 29 9.81 -6.09 10.92
C ASN A 29 8.91 -7.31 11.14
N PRO A 30 9.01 -7.99 12.31
CA PRO A 30 8.30 -9.25 12.51
C PRO A 30 6.82 -9.10 12.91
N THR A 31 6.38 -7.91 13.35
CA THR A 31 5.07 -7.75 13.99
C THR A 31 4.04 -7.03 13.15
N GLN A 32 4.41 -6.33 12.07
CA GLN A 32 3.44 -5.59 11.27
C GLN A 32 2.37 -6.52 10.68
N TRP A 33 2.79 -7.62 10.05
CA TRP A 33 1.88 -8.64 9.50
C TRP A 33 1.91 -9.95 10.28
N GLY A 34 2.91 -10.16 11.12
CA GLY A 34 3.08 -11.40 11.86
C GLY A 34 3.19 -12.62 10.95
N ASP A 35 2.44 -13.68 11.26
CA ASP A 35 2.51 -14.96 10.54
C ASP A 35 1.36 -15.15 9.54
N ASN A 36 0.26 -14.40 9.66
CA ASN A 36 -1.00 -14.73 8.99
C ASN A 36 -1.67 -13.57 8.25
N PHE A 37 -1.19 -12.33 8.41
CA PHE A 37 -1.82 -11.18 7.76
C PHE A 37 -1.19 -10.92 6.39
N PRO A 38 -1.97 -10.59 5.35
CA PRO A 38 -3.42 -10.48 5.33
C PRO A 38 -4.10 -11.87 5.26
N PRO A 39 -5.21 -12.08 5.99
CA PRO A 39 -5.91 -13.36 5.94
C PRO A 39 -6.62 -13.57 4.60
N GLN A 40 -6.82 -14.83 4.24
CA GLN A 40 -7.42 -15.19 2.96
C GLN A 40 -8.80 -14.56 2.76
N GLU A 41 -9.62 -14.50 3.81
CA GLU A 41 -10.97 -13.92 3.75
C GLU A 41 -10.93 -12.44 3.37
N LEU A 42 -9.95 -11.70 3.87
CA LEU A 42 -9.77 -10.29 3.50
C LEU A 42 -9.39 -10.15 2.02
N LEU A 43 -8.50 -11.01 1.54
CA LEU A 43 -8.08 -11.02 0.13
C LEU A 43 -9.26 -11.35 -0.79
N GLU A 44 -10.07 -12.31 -0.42
CA GLU A 44 -11.28 -12.68 -1.16
C GLU A 44 -12.27 -11.53 -1.22
N GLU A 45 -12.49 -10.86 -0.08
CA GLU A 45 -13.36 -9.68 -0.02
C GLU A 45 -12.83 -8.55 -0.91
N ASP A 46 -11.52 -8.30 -0.89
CA ASP A 46 -10.91 -7.26 -1.72
C ASP A 46 -10.98 -7.61 -3.21
N ILE A 47 -10.85 -8.88 -3.57
CA ILE A 47 -11.06 -9.35 -4.94
C ILE A 47 -12.50 -9.10 -5.38
N ASP A 48 -13.47 -9.54 -4.58
CA ASP A 48 -14.89 -9.42 -4.90
C ASP A 48 -15.37 -7.97 -4.97
N SER A 49 -14.72 -7.08 -4.22
CA SER A 49 -15.01 -5.64 -4.20
C SER A 49 -14.17 -4.83 -5.20
N ASN A 50 -13.39 -5.50 -6.06
CA ASN A 50 -12.53 -4.87 -7.07
C ASN A 50 -11.50 -3.90 -6.46
N ARG A 51 -10.94 -4.25 -5.32
CA ARG A 51 -9.94 -3.44 -4.61
C ARG A 51 -8.54 -4.04 -4.65
N LEU A 52 -8.39 -5.31 -5.02
CA LEU A 52 -7.10 -5.99 -5.08
C LEU A 52 -6.57 -5.98 -6.51
N PHE A 53 -5.34 -5.52 -6.68
CA PHE A 53 -4.69 -5.35 -7.97
C PHE A 53 -3.38 -6.10 -8.03
N LEU A 54 -3.00 -6.46 -9.24
CA LEU A 54 -1.75 -7.17 -9.54
C LEU A 54 -0.92 -6.36 -10.53
N TYR A 55 0.39 -6.36 -10.30
CA TYR A 55 1.37 -5.92 -11.27
C TYR A 55 1.97 -7.15 -11.93
N VAL A 56 1.79 -7.27 -13.24
CA VAL A 56 2.16 -8.45 -14.02
C VAL A 56 3.20 -8.06 -15.07
N VAL A 57 4.31 -8.78 -15.10
CA VAL A 57 5.38 -8.60 -16.08
C VAL A 57 5.67 -9.94 -16.73
N ASN A 58 5.61 -9.99 -18.05
CA ASN A 58 5.85 -11.21 -18.84
C ASN A 58 5.00 -12.41 -18.36
N GLY A 59 3.73 -12.15 -18.01
CA GLY A 59 2.81 -13.18 -17.55
C GLY A 59 3.00 -13.63 -16.10
N GLN A 60 3.95 -13.03 -15.36
CA GLN A 60 4.22 -13.35 -13.97
C GLN A 60 3.73 -12.24 -13.05
N ILE A 61 3.13 -12.62 -11.93
CA ILE A 61 2.70 -11.65 -10.90
C ILE A 61 3.94 -11.21 -10.12
N GLU A 62 4.24 -9.91 -10.17
CA GLU A 62 5.39 -9.31 -9.49
C GLU A 62 5.02 -8.55 -8.23
N ALA A 63 3.79 -8.12 -8.11
CA ALA A 63 3.27 -7.48 -6.91
C ALA A 63 1.77 -7.68 -6.76
N VAL A 64 1.31 -7.62 -5.52
CA VAL A 64 -0.10 -7.58 -5.14
C VAL A 64 -0.30 -6.45 -4.13
N PHE A 65 -1.39 -5.72 -4.27
CA PHE A 65 -1.72 -4.60 -3.38
C PHE A 65 -3.21 -4.30 -3.43
N ALA A 66 -3.73 -3.75 -2.34
CA ALA A 66 -5.06 -3.16 -2.33
C ALA A 66 -4.96 -1.68 -2.67
N PHE A 67 -5.81 -1.22 -3.58
CA PHE A 67 -5.98 0.21 -3.88
C PHE A 67 -7.45 0.56 -3.65
N ILE A 68 -7.68 1.49 -2.72
CA ILE A 68 -9.02 1.81 -2.21
C ILE A 68 -9.25 3.30 -2.38
N LEU A 69 -10.29 3.66 -3.10
CA LEU A 69 -10.78 5.04 -3.18
C LEU A 69 -11.79 5.30 -2.07
N GLY A 70 -11.67 6.44 -1.40
CA GLY A 70 -12.57 6.84 -0.34
C GLY A 70 -11.91 6.89 1.04
N ALA A 71 -12.64 7.44 2.01
CA ALA A 71 -12.12 7.66 3.34
C ALA A 71 -11.86 6.34 4.09
N ASP A 72 -10.70 6.27 4.73
CA ASP A 72 -10.34 5.18 5.62
C ASP A 72 -10.61 5.64 7.07
N PRO A 73 -11.43 4.92 7.85
CA PRO A 73 -11.72 5.31 9.23
C PRO A 73 -10.48 5.45 10.11
N THR A 74 -9.43 4.68 9.86
CA THR A 74 -8.18 4.75 10.65
C THR A 74 -7.38 6.02 10.36
N TYR A 75 -7.70 6.75 9.30
CA TYR A 75 -7.05 8.00 8.92
C TYR A 75 -7.80 9.25 9.38
N ALA A 76 -8.94 9.09 10.04
CA ALA A 76 -9.73 10.21 10.54
C ALA A 76 -9.03 10.97 11.66
N ALA A 77 -8.26 10.27 12.50
CA ALA A 77 -7.47 10.87 13.57
C ALA A 77 -5.98 10.66 13.28
N ILE A 78 -5.21 11.74 13.33
CA ILE A 78 -3.76 11.70 13.16
C ILE A 78 -3.10 12.47 14.32
N GLU A 79 -2.02 11.91 14.86
CA GLU A 79 -1.24 12.46 15.97
C GLU A 79 0.16 12.84 15.49
N ASP A 80 0.84 13.66 16.26
CA ASP A 80 2.24 14.07 16.04
C ASP A 80 2.47 14.70 14.65
N GLY A 81 1.45 15.36 14.14
CA GLY A 81 1.47 15.99 12.83
C GLY A 81 0.09 16.20 12.25
N GLN A 82 0.04 16.37 10.95
CA GLN A 82 -1.21 16.58 10.21
C GLN A 82 -1.05 16.13 8.77
N TRP A 83 -2.16 15.76 8.13
CA TRP A 83 -2.17 15.49 6.70
C TRP A 83 -1.76 16.76 5.91
N LEU A 84 -1.12 16.54 4.76
CA LEU A 84 -0.78 17.64 3.84
C LEU A 84 -2.03 18.36 3.35
N ASP A 85 -3.05 17.59 3.03
CA ASP A 85 -4.37 18.06 2.64
C ASP A 85 -5.39 17.03 3.12
N ASP A 86 -6.36 17.45 3.91
CA ASP A 86 -7.43 16.60 4.44
C ASP A 86 -8.80 16.94 3.82
N THR A 87 -8.81 17.75 2.76
CA THR A 87 -10.04 18.18 2.06
C THR A 87 -10.29 17.42 0.77
N LEU A 88 -9.22 16.94 0.10
CA LEU A 88 -9.33 16.20 -1.16
C LEU A 88 -9.78 14.76 -0.93
N PRO A 89 -10.59 14.20 -1.83
CA PRO A 89 -10.77 12.76 -1.89
C PRO A 89 -9.41 12.08 -2.11
N TYR A 90 -9.21 10.93 -1.50
CA TYR A 90 -7.92 10.24 -1.59
C TYR A 90 -8.07 8.77 -1.89
N GLY A 91 -7.01 8.21 -2.48
CA GLY A 91 -6.80 6.77 -2.59
C GLY A 91 -5.81 6.30 -1.53
N THR A 92 -5.88 5.02 -1.19
CA THR A 92 -4.98 4.40 -0.23
C THR A 92 -4.41 3.12 -0.81
N VAL A 93 -3.09 2.93 -0.67
CA VAL A 93 -2.42 1.66 -0.96
C VAL A 93 -2.25 0.90 0.34
N HIS A 94 -2.80 -0.30 0.40
CA HIS A 94 -2.66 -1.22 1.52
C HIS A 94 -2.07 -2.55 1.09
N HIS A 95 -1.42 -3.23 2.00
CA HIS A 95 -0.97 -4.61 1.85
C HIS A 95 -0.12 -4.84 0.61
N LEU A 96 0.77 -3.90 0.28
CA LEU A 96 1.69 -4.04 -0.84
C LEU A 96 2.71 -5.13 -0.55
N ALA A 97 2.76 -6.13 -1.41
CA ALA A 97 3.74 -7.21 -1.36
C ALA A 97 4.36 -7.43 -2.74
N SER A 98 5.67 -7.60 -2.76
CA SER A 98 6.44 -7.90 -3.96
C SER A 98 6.84 -9.38 -3.97
N ALA A 99 6.93 -9.97 -5.16
CA ALA A 99 7.48 -11.30 -5.34
C ALA A 99 9.00 -11.36 -5.09
N GLY A 100 9.67 -10.19 -4.99
CA GLY A 100 11.09 -10.11 -4.67
C GLY A 100 12.04 -10.43 -5.82
N LYS A 101 11.54 -10.53 -7.06
CA LYS A 101 12.34 -10.97 -8.22
C LYS A 101 12.92 -9.81 -9.03
N HIS A 102 12.29 -8.64 -8.99
CA HIS A 102 12.66 -7.48 -9.80
C HIS A 102 12.76 -6.23 -8.95
N LYS A 103 13.64 -5.31 -9.36
CA LYS A 103 13.75 -3.98 -8.77
C LYS A 103 12.70 -3.04 -9.36
N GLY A 104 12.33 -2.00 -8.60
CA GLY A 104 11.42 -0.95 -9.07
C GLY A 104 9.94 -1.32 -9.03
N VAL A 105 9.58 -2.48 -8.51
CA VAL A 105 8.19 -2.94 -8.41
C VAL A 105 7.35 -2.05 -7.51
N GLY A 106 7.87 -1.70 -6.34
CA GLY A 106 7.17 -0.79 -5.42
C GLY A 106 6.92 0.58 -6.02
N LYS A 107 7.92 1.15 -6.71
CA LYS A 107 7.77 2.42 -7.43
C LYS A 107 6.67 2.33 -8.49
N ALA A 108 6.64 1.24 -9.28
CA ALA A 108 5.64 1.04 -10.31
C ALA A 108 4.23 1.02 -9.72
N VAL A 109 4.03 0.36 -8.59
CA VAL A 109 2.74 0.32 -7.88
C VAL A 109 2.33 1.72 -7.40
N LEU A 110 3.25 2.46 -6.78
CA LEU A 110 2.97 3.80 -6.27
C LEU A 110 2.65 4.78 -7.41
N ASP A 111 3.39 4.72 -8.51
CA ASP A 111 3.16 5.58 -9.68
C ASP A 111 1.80 5.29 -10.32
N TRP A 112 1.46 4.01 -10.51
CA TRP A 112 0.15 3.62 -11.02
C TRP A 112 -0.99 4.09 -10.11
N SER A 113 -0.83 3.93 -8.82
CA SER A 113 -1.83 4.36 -7.84
C SER A 113 -2.04 5.86 -7.86
N MET A 114 -0.95 6.63 -7.97
CA MET A 114 -1.01 8.10 -8.05
C MET A 114 -1.74 8.59 -9.30
N GLU A 115 -1.65 7.86 -10.40
CA GLU A 115 -2.36 8.20 -11.64
C GLU A 115 -3.88 8.13 -11.50
N HIS A 116 -4.38 7.42 -10.49
CA HIS A 116 -5.81 7.17 -10.27
C HIS A 116 -6.44 8.04 -9.18
N CYS A 117 -5.69 8.97 -8.60
CA CYS A 117 -6.19 9.85 -7.55
C CYS A 117 -5.41 11.16 -7.50
N GLN A 118 -5.95 12.16 -6.81
CA GLN A 118 -5.28 13.45 -6.59
C GLN A 118 -4.45 13.47 -5.32
N SER A 119 -4.78 12.60 -4.38
CA SER A 119 -4.10 12.43 -3.11
C SER A 119 -3.98 10.95 -2.82
N LEU A 120 -2.77 10.50 -2.52
CA LEU A 120 -2.49 9.09 -2.20
C LEU A 120 -1.93 9.01 -0.80
N ARG A 121 -2.54 8.13 0.01
CA ARG A 121 -2.13 7.86 1.39
C ARG A 121 -1.63 6.44 1.55
N ALA A 122 -0.73 6.25 2.49
CA ALA A 122 -0.26 4.94 2.91
C ALA A 122 0.20 5.02 4.36
N ASP A 123 0.30 3.89 5.02
CA ASP A 123 0.88 3.80 6.35
C ASP A 123 1.80 2.59 6.46
N THR A 124 2.73 2.64 7.40
CA THR A 124 3.63 1.52 7.65
C THR A 124 4.13 1.51 9.10
N HIS A 125 4.54 0.34 9.56
CA HIS A 125 5.10 0.13 10.89
C HIS A 125 6.46 0.83 11.04
N ALA A 126 6.77 1.28 12.26
CA ALA A 126 8.05 1.91 12.58
C ALA A 126 9.26 1.00 12.27
N ASP A 127 9.08 -0.31 12.34
CA ASP A 127 10.14 -1.29 12.04
C ASP A 127 10.30 -1.55 10.54
N ASN A 128 9.36 -1.10 9.71
CA ASN A 128 9.42 -1.30 8.26
C ASN A 128 10.24 -0.21 7.57
N LYS A 129 11.56 -0.27 7.72
CA LYS A 129 12.47 0.71 7.14
C LYS A 129 12.46 0.68 5.61
N ILE A 130 12.25 -0.48 5.02
CA ILE A 130 12.18 -0.66 3.56
C ILE A 130 11.01 0.12 2.98
N MET A 131 9.81 -0.01 3.56
CA MET A 131 8.63 0.72 3.10
C MET A 131 8.73 2.22 3.37
N GLN A 132 9.26 2.62 4.53
CA GLN A 132 9.50 4.04 4.83
C GLN A 132 10.41 4.66 3.77
N HIS A 133 11.52 3.98 3.45
CA HIS A 133 12.46 4.44 2.43
C HIS A 133 11.80 4.52 1.04
N LEU A 134 11.03 3.50 0.67
CA LEU A 134 10.31 3.46 -0.61
C LEU A 134 9.36 4.66 -0.73
N LEU A 135 8.56 4.94 0.29
CA LEU A 135 7.61 6.05 0.29
C LEU A 135 8.34 7.40 0.20
N GLU A 136 9.33 7.62 1.05
CA GLU A 136 10.10 8.87 1.07
C GLU A 136 10.84 9.12 -0.24
N LYS A 137 11.47 8.09 -0.80
CA LYS A 137 12.17 8.15 -2.08
C LYS A 137 11.23 8.50 -3.24
N ASN A 138 9.97 8.12 -3.15
CA ASN A 138 8.97 8.38 -4.19
C ASN A 138 8.12 9.62 -3.91
N GLY A 139 8.58 10.52 -3.06
CA GLY A 139 7.98 11.83 -2.87
C GLY A 139 6.85 11.90 -1.85
N PHE A 140 6.64 10.85 -1.07
CA PHE A 140 5.69 10.88 0.04
C PHE A 140 6.27 11.63 1.23
N THR A 141 5.42 12.39 1.91
CA THR A 141 5.75 13.08 3.15
C THR A 141 5.19 12.30 4.33
N ARG A 142 6.02 12.09 5.35
CA ARG A 142 5.55 11.58 6.64
C ARG A 142 4.74 12.67 7.33
N CYS A 143 3.46 12.38 7.57
CA CYS A 143 2.52 13.37 8.09
C CYS A 143 2.31 13.28 9.60
N GLY A 144 2.46 12.11 10.18
CA GLY A 144 2.23 11.87 11.60
C GLY A 144 2.04 10.39 11.90
N VAL A 145 1.26 10.12 12.94
CA VAL A 145 0.99 8.77 13.43
C VAL A 145 -0.51 8.51 13.42
N ILE A 146 -0.91 7.39 12.84
CA ILE A 146 -2.27 6.86 12.93
C ILE A 146 -2.28 5.55 13.71
N HIS A 147 -3.44 5.10 14.12
CA HIS A 147 -3.62 3.83 14.81
C HIS A 147 -4.53 2.92 13.97
N VAL A 148 -4.03 1.73 13.68
CA VAL A 148 -4.83 0.71 12.98
C VAL A 148 -5.85 0.07 13.95
N ARG A 149 -6.70 -0.82 13.44
CA ARG A 149 -7.85 -1.34 14.19
C ARG A 149 -7.52 -1.96 15.54
N ASP A 150 -6.36 -2.61 15.67
CA ASP A 150 -5.91 -3.19 16.94
C ASP A 150 -5.28 -2.17 17.90
N GLY A 151 -5.25 -0.89 17.52
CA GLY A 151 -4.64 0.18 18.30
C GLY A 151 -3.16 0.38 18.08
N SER A 152 -2.51 -0.44 17.25
CA SER A 152 -1.09 -0.32 16.96
C SER A 152 -0.79 0.95 16.17
N PRO A 153 0.30 1.68 16.52
CA PRO A 153 0.69 2.89 15.80
C PRO A 153 1.32 2.57 14.44
N ARG A 154 1.10 3.47 13.48
CA ARG A 154 1.73 3.44 12.16
C ARG A 154 2.15 4.84 11.76
N PHE A 155 3.24 4.95 11.01
CA PHE A 155 3.61 6.20 10.35
C PHE A 155 2.71 6.42 9.15
N ALA A 156 2.09 7.58 9.09
CA ALA A 156 1.17 7.96 8.01
C ALA A 156 1.90 8.82 6.99
N TYR A 157 1.69 8.50 5.71
CA TYR A 157 2.33 9.16 4.57
C TYR A 157 1.29 9.65 3.59
N GLN A 158 1.58 10.76 2.93
CA GLN A 158 0.73 11.31 1.88
C GLN A 158 1.58 11.90 0.76
N LYS A 159 1.08 11.74 -0.47
CA LYS A 159 1.60 12.42 -1.66
C LYS A 159 0.43 13.01 -2.43
N LEU A 160 0.57 14.28 -2.81
CA LEU A 160 -0.39 14.97 -3.66
C LEU A 160 0.06 14.89 -5.12
N ALA A 161 -0.90 14.76 -6.03
CA ALA A 161 -0.61 14.84 -7.46
C ALA A 161 -0.06 16.23 -7.79
N PRO A 162 0.84 16.36 -8.81
CA PRO A 162 1.29 17.66 -9.26
C PRO A 162 0.09 18.51 -9.69
N THR A 163 0.04 19.77 -9.25
CA THR A 163 -0.95 20.72 -9.75
C THR A 163 -0.64 20.97 -11.21
N GLN A 164 -1.62 20.73 -12.11
CA GLN A 164 -1.48 21.14 -13.50
C GLN A 164 -1.41 22.66 -13.56
N PRO A 165 -0.47 23.25 -14.36
CA PRO A 165 -0.52 24.67 -14.59
C PRO A 165 -1.90 25.04 -15.17
N LEU A 166 -2.53 26.09 -14.64
CA LEU A 166 -3.71 26.65 -15.25
C LEU A 166 -3.30 27.03 -16.69
N GLU A 167 -3.88 26.39 -17.68
CA GLU A 167 -3.73 26.85 -19.06
C GLU A 167 -4.29 28.27 -19.12
N ALA A 168 -3.42 29.17 -19.45
CA ALA A 168 -3.78 30.58 -19.59
C ALA A 168 -4.64 30.81 -20.84
#